data_053fd464ba8539f415dd3fa78368968f
#
_entry.id   053fd464ba8539f415dd3fa78368968f
#
_cell.length_a   1.000
_cell.length_b   1.000
_cell.length_c   1.000
_cell.angle_alpha   90.00
_cell.angle_beta   90.00
_cell.angle_gamma   90.00
#
_symmetry.space_group_name_H-M   'P 1'
#
loop_
_entity.id
_entity.type
_entity.pdbx_description
1 polymer ?
#
loop_
_entity_poly.entity_id
_entity_poly.type
_entity_poly.pdbx_seq_one_letter_code
_entity_poly.pdbx_strand_id
1 'polypeptide(L)'
;CEGDMEKAVMYLREKGLASQAKKASRVAAEGMAYATVIDGVGVVVEVNCETDFVANGEPFNNFVKGVAAVVAKENPADVDALMGCPWVTGNGTVKDAKDELFLAIRENMSIRRFARIADGFSVPYVHMKGKIGVIVNLTVEGCDATEIGKDIAMQIAALNPRFWDKSQVTQDVLDEEKEVMLGQMANDPKMANKPDQ
;
A
#
# COMPACT_ATOMS: atom_id res chain seq x y z
N CYS A 1 31.35 -14.30 22.06
CA CYS A 1 30.77 -15.58 21.58
C CYS A 1 31.79 -16.71 21.49
N GLU A 2 33.08 -16.44 21.81
CA GLU A 2 34.15 -17.43 21.97
C GLU A 2 34.25 -18.51 20.88
N GLY A 3 33.93 -18.15 19.62
CA GLY A 3 33.93 -19.06 18.48
C GLY A 3 32.62 -19.84 18.25
N ASP A 4 31.62 -19.69 19.11
CA ASP A 4 30.31 -20.30 18.97
C ASP A 4 29.46 -19.50 17.98
N MET A 5 29.22 -20.08 16.81
CA MET A 5 28.49 -19.44 15.69
C MET A 5 27.02 -19.22 16.01
N GLU A 6 26.37 -20.15 16.72
CA GLU A 6 24.94 -20.01 17.06
C GLU A 6 24.72 -18.85 18.04
N LYS A 7 25.57 -18.74 19.07
CA LYS A 7 25.54 -17.59 19.98
C LYS A 7 25.88 -16.29 19.28
N ALA A 8 26.78 -16.30 18.31
CA ALA A 8 27.10 -15.10 17.52
C ALA A 8 25.92 -14.64 16.68
N VAL A 9 25.20 -15.53 16.02
CA VAL A 9 23.98 -15.24 15.23
C VAL A 9 22.90 -14.67 16.15
N MET A 10 22.62 -15.31 17.30
CA MET A 10 21.63 -14.80 18.26
C MET A 10 21.99 -13.40 18.77
N TYR A 11 23.24 -13.17 19.14
CA TYR A 11 23.70 -11.86 19.59
C TYR A 11 23.56 -10.77 18.53
N LEU A 12 23.89 -11.09 17.27
CA LEU A 12 23.72 -10.15 16.16
C LEU A 12 22.24 -9.87 15.86
N ARG A 13 21.37 -10.88 15.99
CA ARG A 13 19.92 -10.74 15.84
C ARG A 13 19.35 -9.84 16.94
N GLU A 14 19.69 -10.05 18.20
CA GLU A 14 19.27 -9.19 19.31
C GLU A 14 19.72 -7.74 19.14
N LYS A 15 20.99 -7.51 18.80
CA LYS A 15 21.49 -6.15 18.50
C LYS A 15 20.83 -5.52 17.29
N GLY A 16 20.49 -6.31 16.28
CA GLY A 16 19.76 -5.85 15.11
C GLY A 16 18.36 -5.38 15.47
N LEU A 17 17.61 -6.16 16.24
CA LEU A 17 16.27 -5.79 16.71
C LEU A 17 16.29 -4.54 17.61
N ALA A 18 17.29 -4.41 18.50
CA ALA A 18 17.46 -3.19 19.28
C ALA A 18 17.77 -1.95 18.40
N SER A 19 18.48 -2.15 17.29
CA SER A 19 18.71 -1.10 16.29
C SER A 19 17.43 -0.74 15.51
N GLN A 20 16.59 -1.73 15.21
CA GLN A 20 15.29 -1.54 14.55
C GLN A 20 14.38 -0.63 15.40
N ALA A 21 14.27 -0.91 16.70
CA ALA A 21 13.46 -0.10 17.60
C ALA A 21 13.90 1.38 17.60
N LYS A 22 15.23 1.63 17.58
CA LYS A 22 15.79 3.01 17.49
C LYS A 22 15.51 3.69 16.15
N LYS A 23 15.35 2.93 15.07
CA LYS A 23 15.06 3.45 13.73
C LYS A 23 13.58 3.54 13.40
N ALA A 24 12.70 2.97 14.23
CA ALA A 24 11.26 2.93 13.99
C ALA A 24 10.61 4.33 13.84
N SER A 25 11.22 5.37 14.40
CA SER A 25 10.77 6.76 14.26
C SER A 25 11.26 7.46 12.99
N ARG A 26 12.12 6.82 12.18
CA ARG A 26 12.59 7.42 10.93
C ARG A 26 11.47 7.45 9.89
N VAL A 27 11.43 8.53 9.13
CA VAL A 27 10.43 8.69 8.06
C VAL A 27 10.70 7.68 6.95
N ALA A 28 9.71 6.83 6.67
CA ALA A 28 9.70 5.90 5.55
C ALA A 28 8.74 6.45 4.49
N ALA A 29 9.23 7.38 3.65
CA ALA A 29 8.43 8.10 2.66
C ALA A 29 8.45 7.43 1.28
N GLU A 30 9.42 6.57 1.03
CA GLU A 30 9.53 5.77 -0.19
C GLU A 30 8.84 4.40 0.02
N GLY A 31 8.82 3.57 -1.00
CA GLY A 31 8.24 2.23 -0.92
C GLY A 31 7.53 1.79 -2.18
N MET A 32 6.62 0.83 -2.01
CA MET A 32 5.85 0.24 -3.10
C MET A 32 4.37 0.08 -2.72
N ALA A 33 3.50 0.54 -3.62
CA ALA A 33 2.11 0.12 -3.69
C ALA A 33 1.99 -1.00 -4.73
N TYR A 34 1.65 -2.21 -4.30
CA TYR A 34 1.58 -3.39 -5.14
C TYR A 34 0.16 -3.92 -5.20
N ALA A 35 -0.37 -4.06 -6.41
CA ALA A 35 -1.68 -4.62 -6.67
C ALA A 35 -1.54 -5.94 -7.46
N THR A 36 -2.31 -6.95 -7.09
CA THR A 36 -2.28 -8.28 -7.72
C THR A 36 -3.60 -9.01 -7.53
N VAL A 37 -3.80 -10.09 -8.30
CA VAL A 37 -4.86 -11.07 -8.05
C VAL A 37 -4.22 -12.44 -7.82
N ILE A 38 -4.58 -13.09 -6.73
CA ILE A 38 -4.09 -14.41 -6.34
C ILE A 38 -5.29 -15.28 -6.07
N ASP A 39 -5.43 -16.37 -6.82
CA ASP A 39 -6.54 -17.33 -6.71
C ASP A 39 -7.93 -16.66 -6.75
N GLY A 40 -8.08 -15.65 -7.62
CA GLY A 40 -9.31 -14.87 -7.77
C GLY A 40 -9.50 -13.75 -6.73
N VAL A 41 -8.62 -13.64 -5.74
CA VAL A 41 -8.66 -12.61 -4.70
C VAL A 41 -7.83 -11.40 -5.12
N GLY A 42 -8.47 -10.24 -5.25
CA GLY A 42 -7.82 -8.96 -5.48
C GLY A 42 -7.17 -8.43 -4.20
N VAL A 43 -5.91 -8.03 -4.31
CA VAL A 43 -5.13 -7.47 -3.18
C VAL A 43 -4.36 -6.25 -3.64
N VAL A 44 -4.37 -5.21 -2.83
CA VAL A 44 -3.43 -4.08 -2.94
C VAL A 44 -2.79 -3.84 -1.57
N VAL A 45 -1.47 -3.67 -1.55
CA VAL A 45 -0.71 -3.42 -0.33
C VAL A 45 0.20 -2.21 -0.51
N GLU A 46 0.40 -1.44 0.55
CA GLU A 46 1.38 -0.36 0.62
C GLU A 46 2.41 -0.68 1.69
N VAL A 47 3.66 -0.80 1.27
CA VAL A 47 4.82 -1.02 2.14
C VAL A 47 5.82 0.09 1.91
N ASN A 48 6.24 0.76 2.98
CA ASN A 48 7.15 1.89 2.94
C ASN A 48 8.54 1.53 3.44
N CYS A 49 9.56 2.23 2.93
CA CYS A 49 10.96 2.20 3.35
C CYS A 49 11.56 3.62 3.31
N GLU A 50 12.81 3.78 3.76
CA GLU A 50 13.43 5.11 3.85
C GLU A 50 13.88 5.64 2.47
N THR A 51 14.37 4.77 1.58
CA THR A 51 14.96 5.17 0.29
C THR A 51 14.34 4.49 -0.92
N ASP A 52 14.38 5.16 -2.06
CA ASP A 52 13.98 4.63 -3.36
C ASP A 52 14.93 3.50 -3.83
N PHE A 53 16.18 3.51 -3.42
CA PHE A 53 17.14 2.44 -3.68
C PHE A 53 16.64 1.11 -3.10
N VAL A 54 16.18 1.10 -1.85
CA VAL A 54 15.59 -0.08 -1.21
C VAL A 54 14.26 -0.43 -1.87
N ALA A 55 13.40 0.56 -2.14
CA ALA A 55 12.10 0.35 -2.80
C ALA A 55 12.23 -0.36 -4.16
N ASN A 56 13.31 -0.10 -4.91
CA ASN A 56 13.59 -0.75 -6.19
C ASN A 56 14.38 -2.06 -6.05
N GLY A 57 14.83 -2.42 -4.85
CA GLY A 57 15.63 -3.61 -4.57
C GLY A 57 14.80 -4.89 -4.59
N GLU A 58 15.37 -5.97 -5.14
CA GLU A 58 14.70 -7.27 -5.23
C GLU A 58 14.26 -7.83 -3.85
N PRO A 59 15.06 -7.77 -2.77
CA PRO A 59 14.64 -8.29 -1.47
C PRO A 59 13.39 -7.59 -0.94
N PHE A 60 13.29 -6.28 -1.08
CA PHE A 60 12.12 -5.51 -0.68
C PHE A 60 10.89 -5.85 -1.54
N ASN A 61 11.07 -5.92 -2.86
CA ASN A 61 10.00 -6.30 -3.79
C ASN A 61 9.45 -7.71 -3.50
N ASN A 62 10.32 -8.67 -3.19
CA ASN A 62 9.92 -10.04 -2.83
C ASN A 62 9.14 -10.05 -1.51
N PHE A 63 9.54 -9.23 -0.54
CA PHE A 63 8.80 -9.08 0.71
C PHE A 63 7.40 -8.50 0.46
N VAL A 64 7.28 -7.43 -0.34
CA VAL A 64 5.97 -6.83 -0.68
C VAL A 64 5.03 -7.83 -1.35
N LYS A 65 5.55 -8.62 -2.30
CA LYS A 65 4.78 -9.69 -2.96
C LYS A 65 4.36 -10.79 -1.98
N GLY A 66 5.24 -11.16 -1.07
CA GLY A 66 4.94 -12.11 0.00
C GLY A 66 3.85 -11.61 0.94
N VAL A 67 3.90 -10.33 1.34
CA VAL A 67 2.84 -9.67 2.12
C VAL A 67 1.49 -9.75 1.39
N ALA A 68 1.45 -9.42 0.09
CA ALA A 68 0.23 -9.53 -0.70
C ALA A 68 -0.32 -10.96 -0.75
N ALA A 69 0.56 -11.97 -0.86
CA ALA A 69 0.16 -13.37 -0.84
C ALA A 69 -0.41 -13.81 0.52
N VAL A 70 0.18 -13.35 1.63
CA VAL A 70 -0.39 -13.59 2.98
C VAL A 70 -1.77 -12.94 3.10
N VAL A 71 -1.92 -11.69 2.68
CA VAL A 71 -3.23 -10.98 2.72
C VAL A 71 -4.28 -11.74 1.92
N ALA A 72 -3.94 -12.21 0.72
CA ALA A 72 -4.86 -13.00 -0.11
C ALA A 72 -5.34 -14.26 0.60
N LYS A 73 -4.43 -15.00 1.20
CA LYS A 73 -4.66 -16.31 1.78
C LYS A 73 -5.30 -16.26 3.18
N GLU A 74 -4.73 -15.47 4.08
CA GLU A 74 -5.07 -15.49 5.51
C GLU A 74 -6.20 -14.52 5.88
N ASN A 75 -6.56 -13.55 5.00
CA ASN A 75 -7.62 -12.55 5.23
C ASN A 75 -7.52 -11.84 6.60
N PRO A 76 -6.39 -11.24 6.94
CA PRO A 76 -6.24 -10.54 8.21
C PRO A 76 -7.17 -9.33 8.30
N ALA A 77 -7.65 -9.03 9.52
CA ALA A 77 -8.56 -7.92 9.76
C ALA A 77 -7.89 -6.54 9.62
N ASP A 78 -6.61 -6.46 9.99
CA ASP A 78 -5.81 -5.25 9.97
C ASP A 78 -4.31 -5.57 9.88
N VAL A 79 -3.47 -4.53 9.92
CA VAL A 79 -2.01 -4.69 9.84
C VAL A 79 -1.44 -5.41 11.06
N ASP A 80 -2.02 -5.21 12.24
CA ASP A 80 -1.53 -5.87 13.46
C ASP A 80 -1.80 -7.37 13.40
N ALA A 81 -2.99 -7.78 12.97
CA ALA A 81 -3.33 -9.17 12.70
C ALA A 81 -2.43 -9.79 11.61
N LEU A 82 -2.18 -9.04 10.52
CA LEU A 82 -1.30 -9.46 9.43
C LEU A 82 0.11 -9.79 9.93
N MET A 83 0.67 -9.00 10.86
CA MET A 83 2.02 -9.24 11.40
C MET A 83 2.16 -10.60 12.09
N GLY A 84 1.05 -11.14 12.64
CA GLY A 84 0.99 -12.46 13.27
C GLY A 84 0.74 -13.63 12.30
N CYS A 85 0.35 -13.37 11.05
CA CYS A 85 0.05 -14.40 10.08
C CYS A 85 1.29 -15.21 9.68
N PRO A 86 1.13 -16.51 9.31
CA PRO A 86 2.22 -17.34 8.80
C PRO A 86 2.82 -16.75 7.52
N TRP A 87 4.16 -16.76 7.44
CA TRP A 87 4.84 -16.33 6.22
C TRP A 87 4.72 -17.36 5.09
N VAL A 88 4.56 -16.90 3.84
CA VAL A 88 4.25 -17.75 2.69
C VAL A 88 5.35 -18.73 2.28
N THR A 89 6.61 -18.47 2.59
CA THR A 89 7.75 -19.23 2.09
C THR A 89 8.37 -20.17 3.12
N GLY A 90 7.80 -20.31 4.32
CA GLY A 90 8.40 -21.19 5.31
C GLY A 90 8.04 -20.91 6.76
N ASN A 91 9.02 -20.92 7.60
CA ASN A 91 8.88 -20.81 9.03
C ASN A 91 8.75 -19.35 9.46
N GLY A 92 7.94 -19.12 10.50
CA GLY A 92 7.77 -17.81 11.12
C GLY A 92 6.55 -17.05 10.59
N THR A 93 6.49 -15.80 10.97
CA THR A 93 5.38 -14.86 10.71
C THR A 93 5.80 -13.76 9.73
N VAL A 94 4.84 -12.95 9.28
CA VAL A 94 5.12 -11.71 8.53
C VAL A 94 6.07 -10.79 9.31
N LYS A 95 5.90 -10.75 10.64
CA LYS A 95 6.80 -9.99 11.51
C LYS A 95 8.23 -10.52 11.44
N ASP A 96 8.42 -11.83 11.51
CA ASP A 96 9.76 -12.44 11.44
C ASP A 96 10.42 -12.14 10.08
N ALA A 97 9.67 -12.28 8.99
CA ALA A 97 10.17 -11.97 7.64
C ALA A 97 10.56 -10.48 7.50
N LYS A 98 9.78 -9.56 8.08
CA LYS A 98 10.11 -8.13 8.13
C LYS A 98 11.37 -7.86 8.95
N ASP A 99 11.52 -8.53 10.10
CA ASP A 99 12.68 -8.39 10.97
C ASP A 99 13.96 -8.94 10.30
N GLU A 100 13.86 -10.05 9.58
CA GLU A 100 14.97 -10.58 8.77
C GLU A 100 15.38 -9.63 7.65
N LEU A 101 14.39 -9.07 6.93
CA LEU A 101 14.66 -8.09 5.90
C LEU A 101 15.33 -6.83 6.49
N PHE A 102 14.88 -6.36 7.67
CA PHE A 102 15.52 -5.25 8.37
C PHE A 102 16.99 -5.55 8.70
N LEU A 103 17.32 -6.77 9.14
CA LEU A 103 18.71 -7.15 9.44
C LEU A 103 19.63 -7.05 8.22
N ALA A 104 19.09 -7.32 7.02
CA ALA A 104 19.82 -7.23 5.76
C ALA A 104 19.96 -5.78 5.25
N ILE A 105 18.86 -5.02 5.28
CA ILE A 105 18.75 -3.69 4.63
C ILE A 105 19.12 -2.55 5.58
N ARG A 106 18.81 -2.70 6.88
CA ARG A 106 19.06 -1.69 7.93
C ARG A 106 18.30 -0.38 7.76
N GLU A 107 17.20 -0.36 7.02
CA GLU A 107 16.27 0.76 6.93
C GLU A 107 14.97 0.50 7.68
N ASN A 108 14.31 1.57 8.15
CA ASN A 108 12.95 1.48 8.68
C ASN A 108 12.00 1.08 7.57
N MET A 109 11.16 0.08 7.84
CA MET A 109 10.15 -0.41 6.91
C MET A 109 8.82 -0.61 7.64
N SER A 110 7.72 -0.25 6.99
CA SER A 110 6.39 -0.44 7.55
C SER A 110 5.41 -0.94 6.50
N ILE A 111 4.59 -1.92 6.85
CA ILE A 111 3.36 -2.23 6.12
C ILE A 111 2.34 -1.19 6.58
N ARG A 112 1.98 -0.28 5.68
CA ARG A 112 1.12 0.85 6.04
C ARG A 112 -0.35 0.49 6.03
N ARG A 113 -0.77 -0.19 4.96
CA ARG A 113 -2.16 -0.60 4.74
C ARG A 113 -2.26 -1.65 3.64
N PHE A 114 -3.41 -2.28 3.59
CA PHE A 114 -3.80 -3.17 2.50
C PHE A 114 -5.31 -3.13 2.30
N ALA A 115 -5.76 -3.61 1.14
CA ALA A 115 -7.15 -3.97 0.89
C ALA A 115 -7.21 -5.33 0.21
N ARG A 116 -8.25 -6.10 0.53
CA ARG A 116 -8.53 -7.44 0.00
C ARG A 116 -9.96 -7.49 -0.50
N ILE A 117 -10.15 -8.00 -1.70
CA ILE A 117 -11.46 -8.14 -2.35
C ILE A 117 -11.58 -9.57 -2.85
N ALA A 118 -12.47 -10.34 -2.25
CA ALA A 118 -12.65 -11.77 -2.56
C ALA A 118 -13.75 -12.05 -3.58
N ASP A 119 -14.69 -11.11 -3.70
CA ASP A 119 -15.85 -11.25 -4.59
C ASP A 119 -15.65 -10.47 -5.88
N GLY A 120 -16.36 -10.87 -6.95
CA GLY A 120 -16.34 -10.17 -8.22
C GLY A 120 -15.09 -10.45 -9.06
N PHE A 121 -14.88 -9.64 -10.07
CA PHE A 121 -13.76 -9.71 -11.01
C PHE A 121 -12.77 -8.59 -10.75
N SER A 122 -11.64 -8.93 -10.13
CA SER A 122 -10.63 -7.94 -9.75
C SER A 122 -9.57 -7.77 -10.84
N VAL A 123 -9.24 -6.52 -11.17
CA VAL A 123 -8.19 -6.15 -12.12
C VAL A 123 -7.15 -5.27 -11.43
N PRO A 124 -5.88 -5.74 -11.33
CA PRO A 124 -4.81 -5.00 -10.69
C PRO A 124 -4.11 -4.08 -11.70
N TYR A 125 -3.64 -2.93 -11.22
CA TYR A 125 -2.77 -2.03 -11.95
C TYR A 125 -1.70 -1.44 -11.05
N VAL A 126 -0.44 -1.49 -11.51
CA VAL A 126 0.70 -0.89 -10.82
C VAL A 126 1.35 0.12 -11.74
N HIS A 127 1.40 1.38 -11.32
CA HIS A 127 1.96 2.48 -12.08
C HIS A 127 3.33 2.90 -11.54
N MET A 128 4.24 3.29 -12.46
CA MET A 128 5.58 3.80 -12.13
C MET A 128 6.35 2.91 -11.15
N LYS A 129 6.40 1.60 -11.42
CA LYS A 129 7.11 0.61 -10.60
C LYS A 129 6.67 0.57 -9.14
N GLY A 130 5.39 0.77 -8.89
CA GLY A 130 4.84 0.71 -7.52
C GLY A 130 4.69 2.06 -6.82
N LYS A 131 4.80 3.18 -7.52
CA LYS A 131 4.45 4.47 -6.91
C LYS A 131 2.94 4.62 -6.71
N ILE A 132 2.14 3.98 -7.56
CA ILE A 132 0.68 3.91 -7.42
C ILE A 132 0.25 2.46 -7.67
N GLY A 133 -0.54 1.91 -6.76
CA GLY A 133 -1.21 0.62 -6.91
C GLY A 133 -2.72 0.81 -6.88
N VAL A 134 -3.41 0.23 -7.86
CA VAL A 134 -4.87 0.27 -7.98
C VAL A 134 -5.40 -1.15 -8.12
N ILE A 135 -6.51 -1.44 -7.46
CA ILE A 135 -7.33 -2.63 -7.72
C ILE A 135 -8.74 -2.16 -8.08
N VAL A 136 -9.23 -2.59 -9.22
CA VAL A 136 -10.61 -2.37 -9.64
C VAL A 136 -11.36 -3.69 -9.50
N ASN A 137 -12.53 -3.65 -8.90
CA ASN A 137 -13.39 -4.81 -8.80
C ASN A 137 -14.70 -4.55 -9.57
N LEU A 138 -15.06 -5.49 -10.44
CA LEU A 138 -16.19 -5.39 -11.35
C LEU A 138 -17.16 -6.54 -11.11
N THR A 139 -18.45 -6.24 -11.23
CA THR A 139 -19.47 -7.26 -11.45
C THR A 139 -19.54 -7.54 -12.93
N VAL A 140 -19.25 -8.78 -13.34
CA VAL A 140 -19.14 -9.17 -14.75
C VAL A 140 -20.07 -10.33 -15.04
N GLU A 141 -20.81 -10.24 -16.14
CA GLU A 141 -21.68 -11.32 -16.61
C GLU A 141 -21.26 -11.74 -18.04
N GLY A 142 -20.70 -12.95 -18.15
CA GLY A 142 -20.50 -13.63 -19.44
C GLY A 142 -19.45 -13.03 -20.39
N CYS A 143 -18.57 -12.12 -19.92
CA CYS A 143 -17.50 -11.57 -20.73
C CYS A 143 -16.18 -11.44 -19.97
N ASP A 144 -15.07 -11.24 -20.70
CA ASP A 144 -13.77 -10.87 -20.10
C ASP A 144 -13.71 -9.33 -19.96
N ALA A 145 -13.60 -8.86 -18.74
CA ALA A 145 -13.54 -7.43 -18.41
C ALA A 145 -12.10 -6.94 -18.11
N THR A 146 -11.07 -7.71 -18.45
CA THR A 146 -9.68 -7.38 -18.13
C THR A 146 -9.25 -6.04 -18.71
N GLU A 147 -9.50 -5.79 -20.00
CA GLU A 147 -9.08 -4.56 -20.67
C GLU A 147 -9.82 -3.33 -20.13
N ILE A 148 -11.14 -3.42 -19.98
CA ILE A 148 -11.91 -2.30 -19.41
C ILE A 148 -11.53 -2.03 -17.96
N GLY A 149 -11.25 -3.07 -17.17
CA GLY A 149 -10.76 -2.94 -15.81
C GLY A 149 -9.41 -2.23 -15.73
N LYS A 150 -8.48 -2.51 -16.65
CA LYS A 150 -7.20 -1.80 -16.77
C LYS A 150 -7.40 -0.33 -17.17
N ASP A 151 -8.27 -0.03 -18.11
CA ASP A 151 -8.55 1.35 -18.54
C ASP A 151 -9.10 2.17 -17.36
N ILE A 152 -10.04 1.60 -16.61
CA ILE A 152 -10.57 2.22 -15.39
C ILE A 152 -9.44 2.41 -14.34
N ALA A 153 -8.61 1.40 -14.11
CA ALA A 153 -7.52 1.48 -13.15
C ALA A 153 -6.47 2.54 -13.54
N MET A 154 -6.15 2.66 -14.82
CA MET A 154 -5.28 3.74 -15.35
C MET A 154 -5.89 5.12 -15.13
N GLN A 155 -7.20 5.29 -15.36
CA GLN A 155 -7.91 6.54 -15.07
C GLN A 155 -7.89 6.88 -13.58
N ILE A 156 -8.11 5.90 -12.71
CA ILE A 156 -8.01 6.09 -11.25
C ILE A 156 -6.60 6.53 -10.87
N ALA A 157 -5.56 5.87 -11.42
CA ALA A 157 -4.17 6.24 -11.14
C ALA A 157 -3.83 7.66 -11.61
N ALA A 158 -4.39 8.11 -12.74
CA ALA A 158 -4.14 9.42 -13.33
C ALA A 158 -4.88 10.55 -12.60
N LEU A 159 -6.14 10.33 -12.25
CA LEU A 159 -7.03 11.37 -11.71
C LEU A 159 -7.04 11.39 -10.18
N ASN A 160 -6.62 10.30 -9.53
CA ASN A 160 -6.68 10.14 -8.07
C ASN A 160 -8.05 10.55 -7.48
N PRO A 161 -9.18 9.96 -7.96
CA PRO A 161 -10.51 10.39 -7.58
C PRO A 161 -10.73 10.20 -6.07
N ARG A 162 -11.30 11.20 -5.42
CA ARG A 162 -11.64 11.13 -3.99
C ARG A 162 -12.82 10.18 -3.74
N PHE A 163 -13.73 10.09 -4.71
CA PHE A 163 -14.93 9.27 -4.65
C PHE A 163 -15.08 8.47 -5.95
N TRP A 164 -15.60 7.27 -5.87
CA TRP A 164 -15.88 6.44 -7.04
C TRP A 164 -17.29 6.67 -7.59
N ASP A 165 -18.22 7.19 -6.78
CA ASP A 165 -19.61 7.46 -7.18
C ASP A 165 -20.17 8.68 -6.43
N LYS A 166 -21.19 9.31 -7.03
CA LYS A 166 -21.87 10.47 -6.46
C LYS A 166 -22.55 10.20 -5.11
N SER A 167 -22.94 8.95 -4.84
CA SER A 167 -23.57 8.56 -3.58
C SER A 167 -22.63 8.69 -2.37
N GLN A 168 -21.31 8.72 -2.61
CA GLN A 168 -20.31 8.91 -1.57
C GLN A 168 -20.05 10.39 -1.23
N VAL A 169 -20.55 11.30 -2.04
CA VAL A 169 -20.39 12.75 -1.82
C VAL A 169 -21.44 13.21 -0.82
N THR A 170 -21.01 13.45 0.41
CA THR A 170 -21.88 13.95 1.48
C THR A 170 -22.13 15.46 1.33
N GLN A 171 -23.19 15.96 2.00
CA GLN A 171 -23.49 17.40 2.01
C GLN A 171 -22.34 18.21 2.59
N ASP A 172 -21.67 17.71 3.63
CA ASP A 172 -20.53 18.38 4.26
C ASP A 172 -19.37 18.58 3.25
N VAL A 173 -19.08 17.59 2.41
CA VAL A 173 -18.09 17.70 1.35
C VAL A 173 -18.46 18.76 0.32
N LEU A 174 -19.75 18.83 -0.06
CA LEU A 174 -20.24 19.87 -0.98
C LEU A 174 -20.12 21.27 -0.38
N ASP A 175 -20.40 21.40 0.91
CA ASP A 175 -20.32 22.67 1.62
C ASP A 175 -18.85 23.13 1.77
N GLU A 176 -17.91 22.21 2.10
CA GLU A 176 -16.47 22.48 2.12
C GLU A 176 -15.96 22.95 0.76
N GLU A 177 -16.28 22.23 -0.30
CA GLU A 177 -15.84 22.59 -1.67
C GLU A 177 -16.45 23.92 -2.13
N LYS A 178 -17.70 24.22 -1.73
CA LYS A 178 -18.33 25.52 -2.00
C LYS A 178 -17.59 26.66 -1.29
N GLU A 179 -17.21 26.52 -0.04
CA GLU A 179 -16.40 27.51 0.70
C GLU A 179 -15.04 27.75 0.03
N VAL A 180 -14.35 26.67 -0.37
CA VAL A 180 -13.08 26.77 -1.08
C VAL A 180 -13.25 27.52 -2.40
N MET A 181 -14.28 27.20 -3.19
CA MET A 181 -14.59 27.89 -4.46
C MET A 181 -14.90 29.37 -4.25
N LEU A 182 -15.72 29.68 -3.27
CA LEU A 182 -16.05 31.09 -2.94
C LEU A 182 -14.79 31.87 -2.52
N GLY A 183 -13.91 31.26 -1.70
CA GLY A 183 -12.61 31.85 -1.33
C GLY A 183 -11.70 32.06 -2.55
N GLN A 184 -11.65 31.14 -3.48
CA GLN A 184 -10.89 31.28 -4.73
C GLN A 184 -11.46 32.40 -5.60
N MET A 185 -12.78 32.46 -5.74
CA MET A 185 -13.47 33.52 -6.51
C MET A 185 -13.22 34.92 -5.91
N ALA A 186 -13.26 35.04 -4.58
CA ALA A 186 -12.99 36.29 -3.89
C ALA A 186 -11.55 36.81 -4.11
N ASN A 187 -10.61 35.89 -4.31
CA ASN A 187 -9.20 36.18 -4.55
C ASN A 187 -8.81 36.33 -6.03
N ASP A 188 -9.73 36.04 -6.97
CA ASP A 188 -9.49 36.17 -8.40
C ASP A 188 -9.97 37.56 -8.89
N PRO A 189 -9.06 38.45 -9.32
CA PRO A 189 -9.42 39.81 -9.82
C PRO A 189 -10.39 39.73 -11.04
N LYS A 190 -10.41 38.65 -11.79
CA LYS A 190 -11.29 38.46 -12.96
C LYS A 190 -12.73 38.08 -12.56
N MET A 191 -12.90 37.60 -11.35
CA MET A 191 -14.19 37.14 -10.82
C MET A 191 -14.86 38.20 -9.93
N ALA A 192 -14.10 39.18 -9.41
CA ALA A 192 -14.60 40.25 -8.51
C ALA A 192 -15.76 41.08 -9.09
N ASN A 193 -16.01 41.03 -10.39
CA ASN A 193 -17.07 41.80 -11.07
C ASN A 193 -18.17 40.90 -11.67
N LYS A 194 -18.23 39.60 -11.35
CA LYS A 194 -19.33 38.75 -11.80
C LYS A 194 -20.46 38.75 -10.76
N PRO A 195 -21.73 38.87 -11.18
CA PRO A 195 -22.85 38.76 -10.26
C PRO A 195 -22.92 37.32 -9.69
N ASP A 196 -23.30 37.23 -8.41
CA ASP A 196 -23.62 35.97 -7.75
C ASP A 196 -24.72 35.23 -8.52
N GLN A 197 -24.39 34.08 -9.12
CA GLN A 197 -25.34 33.16 -9.73
C GLN A 197 -25.46 31.89 -8.92
#